data_e263024291ae1169a0469c5e5fc3cfd4
#
_entry.id   e263024291ae1169a0469c5e5fc3cfd4
#
_cell.length_a   1.000
_cell.length_b   1.000
_cell.length_c   1.000
_cell.angle_alpha   90.00
_cell.angle_beta   90.00
_cell.angle_gamma   90.00
#
_symmetry.space_group_name_H-M   'P 1'
#
loop_
_entity.id
_entity.type
_entity.pdbx_description
1 polymer ?
#
loop_
_entity_poly.entity_id
_entity_poly.type
_entity_poly.pdbx_seq_one_letter_code
_entity_poly.pdbx_strand_id
1 'polypeptide(L)' 'MATADQMKSLVKAYVDHDDARFKTIVLQIAAHEAKLGHDAVARELKAQIDKLGKRVASIVQLTPQNPMLLL' A
#
# COMPACT_ATOMS: atom_id res chain seq x y z
N MET A 1 -11.62 -1.04 -13.53
CA MET A 1 -10.85 -2.20 -13.06
C MET A 1 -9.37 -2.02 -13.34
N ALA A 2 -8.54 -2.65 -12.54
CA ALA A 2 -7.11 -2.62 -12.79
C ALA A 2 -6.78 -3.37 -14.07
N THR A 3 -5.85 -2.84 -14.85
CA THR A 3 -5.38 -3.51 -16.05
C THR A 3 -4.44 -4.65 -15.67
N ALA A 4 -4.17 -5.55 -16.61
CA ALA A 4 -3.23 -6.65 -16.37
C ALA A 4 -1.84 -6.10 -16.03
N ASP A 5 -1.44 -4.99 -16.67
CA ASP A 5 -0.14 -4.37 -16.40
C ASP A 5 -0.09 -3.81 -14.97
N GLN A 6 -1.17 -3.18 -14.52
CA GLN A 6 -1.24 -2.67 -13.15
C GLN A 6 -1.17 -3.81 -12.14
N MET A 7 -1.84 -4.91 -12.41
CA MET A 7 -1.82 -6.07 -11.52
C MET A 7 -0.41 -6.66 -11.44
N LYS A 8 0.28 -6.79 -12.57
CA LYS A 8 1.64 -7.30 -12.60
C LYS A 8 2.58 -6.39 -11.83
N SER A 9 2.44 -5.08 -12.01
CA SER A 9 3.26 -4.09 -11.31
C SER A 9 3.01 -4.14 -9.80
N LEU A 10 1.76 -4.33 -9.41
CA LEU A 10 1.38 -4.41 -8.01
C LEU A 10 2.04 -5.61 -7.34
N VAL A 11 1.95 -6.77 -7.97
CA VAL A 11 2.56 -7.99 -7.44
C VAL A 11 4.07 -7.86 -7.38
N LYS A 12 4.68 -7.29 -8.40
CA LYS A 12 6.11 -7.08 -8.43
C LYS A 12 6.57 -6.15 -7.31
N ALA A 13 5.84 -5.06 -7.08
CA ALA A 13 6.17 -4.14 -6.00
C ALA A 13 6.11 -4.84 -4.65
N TYR A 14 5.15 -5.71 -4.46
CA TYR A 14 5.03 -6.47 -3.23
C TYR A 14 6.20 -7.43 -3.05
N VAL A 15 6.55 -8.16 -4.09
CA VAL A 15 7.66 -9.11 -4.06
C VAL A 15 8.98 -8.41 -3.80
N ASP A 16 9.18 -7.23 -4.40
CA ASP A 16 10.38 -6.44 -4.26
C ASP A 16 10.42 -5.64 -2.95
N HIS A 17 9.39 -5.73 -2.12
CA HIS A 17 9.25 -4.96 -0.89
C HIS A 17 9.30 -3.46 -1.14
N ASP A 18 8.81 -3.04 -2.29
CA ASP A 18 8.75 -1.62 -2.67
C ASP A 18 7.42 -1.02 -2.26
N ASP A 19 7.31 -0.68 -0.98
CA ASP A 19 6.05 -0.20 -0.41
C ASP A 19 5.61 1.13 -1.03
N ALA A 20 6.56 2.00 -1.35
CA ALA A 20 6.23 3.29 -1.96
C ALA A 20 5.58 3.09 -3.33
N ARG A 21 6.14 2.20 -4.13
CA ARG A 21 5.60 1.89 -5.45
C ARG A 21 4.25 1.17 -5.34
N PHE A 22 4.15 0.25 -4.41
CA PHE A 22 2.90 -0.46 -4.14
C PHE A 22 1.79 0.55 -3.82
N LYS A 23 2.06 1.46 -2.90
CA LYS A 23 1.12 2.51 -2.52
C LYS A 23 0.71 3.35 -3.72
N THR A 24 1.67 3.77 -4.53
CA THR A 24 1.39 4.59 -5.70
C THR A 24 0.46 3.87 -6.67
N ILE A 25 0.71 2.59 -6.93
CA ILE A 25 -0.11 1.81 -7.85
C ILE A 25 -1.53 1.66 -7.32
N VAL A 26 -1.67 1.37 -6.03
CA VAL A 26 -3.00 1.23 -5.42
C VAL A 26 -3.78 2.54 -5.49
N LEU A 27 -3.11 3.67 -5.25
CA LEU A 27 -3.77 4.97 -5.36
C LEU A 27 -4.20 5.29 -6.78
N GLN A 28 -3.43 4.88 -7.78
CA GLN A 28 -3.82 5.02 -9.18
C GLN A 28 -5.07 4.18 -9.48
N ILE A 29 -5.12 2.97 -8.99
CA ILE A 29 -6.28 2.10 -9.14
C ILE A 29 -7.49 2.73 -8.48
N ALA A 30 -7.33 3.24 -7.26
CA ALA A 30 -8.42 3.88 -6.52
C ALA A 30 -8.96 5.11 -7.29
N ALA A 31 -8.07 5.93 -7.84
CA ALA A 31 -8.48 7.09 -8.62
C ALA A 31 -9.26 6.68 -9.86
N HIS A 32 -8.83 5.62 -10.53
CA HIS A 32 -9.51 5.10 -11.71
C HIS A 32 -10.90 4.57 -11.35
N GLU A 33 -11.01 3.83 -10.26
CA GLU A 33 -12.30 3.31 -9.80
C GLU A 33 -13.25 4.44 -9.41
N ALA A 34 -12.75 5.49 -8.77
CA ALA A 34 -13.56 6.66 -8.44
C ALA A 34 -14.10 7.32 -9.70
N LYS A 35 -13.31 7.40 -10.75
CA LYS A 35 -13.72 7.93 -12.03
C LYS A 35 -14.87 7.13 -12.65
N LEU A 36 -14.85 5.82 -12.44
CA LEU A 36 -15.90 4.95 -12.95
C LEU A 36 -17.15 4.94 -12.07
N GLY A 37 -17.16 5.71 -11.00
CA GLY A 37 -18.29 5.77 -10.09
C GLY A 37 -18.24 4.73 -8.98
N HIS A 38 -17.13 4.04 -8.82
CA HIS A 38 -16.97 3.02 -7.78
C HIS A 38 -16.37 3.63 -6.52
N ASP A 39 -17.06 4.60 -5.94
CA ASP A 39 -16.54 5.37 -4.82
C ASP A 39 -16.27 4.53 -3.58
N ALA A 40 -17.11 3.54 -3.32
CA ALA A 40 -16.94 2.68 -2.15
C ALA A 40 -15.63 1.88 -2.26
N VAL A 41 -15.34 1.34 -3.44
CA VAL A 41 -14.10 0.59 -3.68
C VAL A 41 -12.89 1.52 -3.54
N ALA A 42 -12.97 2.72 -4.10
CA ALA A 42 -11.90 3.68 -4.02
C ALA A 42 -11.58 4.05 -2.58
N ARG A 43 -12.61 4.30 -1.77
CA ARG A 43 -12.43 4.64 -0.36
C ARG A 43 -11.84 3.48 0.43
N GLU A 44 -12.29 2.28 0.14
CA GLU A 44 -11.77 1.09 0.82
C GLU A 44 -10.29 0.86 0.50
N LEU A 45 -9.91 1.02 -0.75
CA LEU A 45 -8.51 0.90 -1.15
C LEU A 45 -7.63 1.93 -0.45
N LYS A 46 -8.10 3.18 -0.38
CA LYS A 46 -7.36 4.24 0.32
C LYS A 46 -7.24 3.95 1.79
N ALA A 47 -8.29 3.43 2.42
CA ALA A 47 -8.26 3.09 3.83
C ALA A 47 -7.22 2.00 4.12
N GLN A 48 -7.12 1.00 3.25
CA GLN A 48 -6.13 -0.06 3.43
C GLN A 48 -4.71 0.47 3.28
N ILE A 49 -4.50 1.37 2.31
CA ILE A 49 -3.19 1.98 2.10
C ILE A 49 -2.79 2.86 3.27
N ASP A 50 -3.74 3.56 3.88
CA ASP A 50 -3.46 4.35 5.08
C ASP A 50 -3.03 3.47 6.23
N LYS A 51 -3.66 2.32 6.39
CA LYS A 51 -3.28 1.35 7.42
C LYS A 51 -1.87 0.82 7.17
N LEU A 52 -1.53 0.55 5.92
CA LEU A 52 -0.20 0.10 5.58
C LEU A 52 0.85 1.15 5.96
N GLY A 53 0.59 2.42 5.67
CA GLY A 53 1.47 3.50 6.03
C GLY A 53 1.69 3.59 7.54
N LYS A 54 0.63 3.45 8.32
CA LYS A 54 0.72 3.48 9.77
C LYS A 54 1.52 2.28 10.30
N ARG A 55 1.31 1.11 9.72
CA ARG A 55 2.04 -0.09 10.13
C ARG A 55 3.53 0.07 9.88
N VAL A 56 3.90 0.58 8.71
CA VAL A 56 5.30 0.80 8.37
C VAL A 56 5.93 1.79 9.33
N ALA A 57 5.23 2.89 9.63
CA ALA A 57 5.73 3.89 10.58
C ALA A 57 5.91 3.27 11.96
N SER A 58 4.98 2.45 12.41
CA SER A 58 5.08 1.78 13.70
C SER A 58 6.28 0.84 13.76
N ILE A 59 6.52 0.09 12.71
CA ILE A 59 7.67 -0.81 12.62
C ILE A 59 8.96 -0.02 12.70
N VAL A 60 9.04 1.09 11.98
CA VAL A 60 10.23 1.93 12.00
C VAL A 60 10.48 2.48 13.40
N GLN A 61 9.44 2.88 14.11
CA GLN A 61 9.59 3.38 15.46
C GLN A 61 10.04 2.30 16.44
N LEU A 62 9.58 1.10 16.25
CA LEU A 62 9.91 0.01 17.15
C LEU A 62 11.29 -0.59 16.89
N THR A 63 11.76 -0.50 15.67
CA THR A 63 13.04 -1.09 15.29
C THR A 63 14.20 -0.63 16.17
N PRO A 64 14.35 0.66 16.46
CA PRO A 64 15.45 1.11 17.31
C PRO A 64 15.38 0.55 18.72
N GLN A 65 14.20 0.21 19.19
CA GLN A 65 14.03 -0.33 20.53
C GLN A 65 14.26 -1.82 20.60
N ASN A 66 13.85 -2.51 19.55
CA ASN A 66 13.93 -3.96 19.52
C ASN A 66 15.33 -4.52 19.69
N PRO A 67 16.35 -3.98 19.04
CA PRO A 67 17.69 -4.50 19.22
C PRO A 67 18.15 -4.48 20.66
N MET A 68 17.74 -3.47 21.39
CA MET A 68 18.08 -3.38 22.79
C MET A 68 17.35 -4.43 23.62
N LEU A 69 16.13 -4.72 23.25
CA LEU A 69 15.34 -5.73 23.95
C LEU A 69 15.88 -7.13 23.72
N LEU A 70 16.49 -7.35 22.58
CA LEU A 70 17.04 -8.65 22.25
C LEU A 70 18.32 -8.94 23.00
N LEU A 71 18.95 -7.94 23.49
CA LEU A 71 20.17 -8.10 24.25
C LEU A 71 19.88 -8.52 25.68
#